data_4dceed2929097126085e715d9292acd0
#
_entry.id   4dceed2929097126085e715d9292acd0
#
_cell.length_a   1.000
_cell.length_b   1.000
_cell.length_c   1.000
_cell.angle_alpha   90.00
_cell.angle_beta   90.00
_cell.angle_gamma   90.00
#
_symmetry.space_group_name_H-M   'P 1'
#
loop_
_entity.id
_entity.type
_entity.pdbx_description
1 polymer ?
#
loop_
_entity_poly.entity_id
_entity_poly.type
_entity_poly.pdbx_seq_one_letter_code
_entity_poly.pdbx_strand_id
1 'polypeptide(L)'
;DAQKVLLDLAERMAIPVVATEGNKGLIPDDHSLAMGVASIHGPQHAIYTLQNADVILALGCDFGEFTTGGFGNKVVPKDAKIIQVDIDPTALGKVYPVASGITGNTDTVIADLLEVLKERKVDRQPYHLSPWVKEVSRKKEEWENSVAPLRASGKVPIQRFRLFHDLRQALP
;
A
#
# COMPACT_ATOMS: atom_id res chain seq x y z
N ASP A 1 -10.89 -9.04 12.96
CA ASP A 1 -11.13 -8.41 11.64
C ASP A 1 -9.79 -7.90 11.11
N ALA A 2 -9.26 -8.54 10.06
CA ALA A 2 -7.96 -8.26 9.44
C ALA A 2 -7.77 -6.77 9.10
N GLN A 3 -8.80 -6.16 8.55
CA GLN A 3 -8.80 -4.75 8.18
C GLN A 3 -8.53 -3.84 9.39
N LYS A 4 -9.16 -4.14 10.52
CA LYS A 4 -9.02 -3.32 11.73
C LYS A 4 -7.62 -3.38 12.32
N VAL A 5 -7.03 -4.58 12.41
CA VAL A 5 -5.67 -4.73 12.96
C VAL A 5 -4.62 -4.14 12.03
N LEU A 6 -4.82 -4.22 10.71
CA LEU A 6 -3.95 -3.56 9.73
C LEU A 6 -3.99 -2.04 9.87
N LEU A 7 -5.19 -1.46 9.98
CA LEU A 7 -5.35 -0.02 10.17
C LEU A 7 -4.72 0.46 11.48
N ASP A 8 -4.93 -0.26 12.59
CA ASP A 8 -4.31 0.10 13.88
C ASP A 8 -2.77 0.10 13.78
N LEU A 9 -2.19 -0.91 13.12
CA LEU A 9 -0.74 -0.92 12.88
C LEU A 9 -0.29 0.24 12.01
N ALA A 10 -0.98 0.48 10.90
CA ALA A 10 -0.64 1.53 9.94
C ALA A 10 -0.69 2.93 10.58
N GLU A 11 -1.73 3.22 11.34
CA GLU A 11 -1.90 4.49 12.05
C GLU A 11 -0.87 4.67 13.16
N ARG A 12 -0.70 3.63 14.00
CA ARG A 12 0.26 3.66 15.11
C ARG A 12 1.69 3.88 14.64
N MET A 13 2.08 3.25 13.54
CA MET A 13 3.43 3.30 13.00
C MET A 13 3.64 4.35 11.92
N ALA A 14 2.57 5.09 11.54
CA ALA A 14 2.58 6.05 10.43
C ALA A 14 3.06 5.42 9.11
N ILE A 15 2.53 4.23 8.78
CA ILE A 15 2.90 3.46 7.60
C ILE A 15 1.85 3.66 6.50
N PRO A 16 2.19 4.26 5.36
CA PRO A 16 1.32 4.25 4.19
C PRO A 16 1.09 2.83 3.68
N VAL A 17 -0.14 2.53 3.27
CA VAL A 17 -0.54 1.19 2.83
C VAL A 17 -0.73 1.19 1.32
N VAL A 18 -0.02 0.29 0.65
CA VAL A 18 -0.16 0.02 -0.78
C VAL A 18 -0.66 -1.40 -0.94
N ALA A 19 -1.79 -1.59 -1.61
CA ALA A 19 -2.38 -2.90 -1.85
C ALA A 19 -1.80 -3.55 -3.12
N THR A 20 -1.86 -4.87 -3.20
CA THR A 20 -1.75 -5.58 -4.48
C THR A 20 -3.10 -5.58 -5.20
N GLU A 21 -3.14 -5.91 -6.50
CA GLU A 21 -4.39 -5.89 -7.28
C GLU A 21 -5.50 -6.75 -6.66
N GLY A 22 -5.15 -7.95 -6.18
CA GLY A 22 -6.09 -8.87 -5.55
C GLY A 22 -6.59 -8.43 -4.18
N ASN A 23 -5.94 -7.47 -3.55
CA ASN A 23 -6.27 -6.97 -2.20
C ASN A 23 -6.76 -5.52 -2.19
N LYS A 24 -7.18 -4.99 -3.35
CA LYS A 24 -7.83 -3.67 -3.39
C LYS A 24 -9.09 -3.67 -2.51
N GLY A 25 -9.23 -2.63 -1.68
CA GLY A 25 -10.32 -2.53 -0.70
C GLY A 25 -9.99 -3.13 0.67
N LEU A 26 -8.77 -3.60 0.88
CA LEU A 26 -8.31 -4.09 2.19
C LEU A 26 -8.40 -3.00 3.28
N ILE A 27 -8.16 -1.74 2.90
CA ILE A 27 -8.50 -0.57 3.69
C ILE A 27 -9.34 0.38 2.84
N PRO A 28 -10.19 1.25 3.45
CA PRO A 28 -11.00 2.20 2.70
C PRO A 28 -10.12 3.10 1.82
N ASP A 29 -10.49 3.26 0.55
CA ASP A 29 -9.71 4.06 -0.42
C ASP A 29 -9.61 5.56 -0.03
N ASP A 30 -10.57 6.05 0.75
CA ASP A 30 -10.61 7.42 1.29
C ASP A 30 -9.76 7.61 2.54
N HIS A 31 -9.24 6.53 3.13
CA HIS A 31 -8.32 6.63 4.26
C HIS A 31 -7.02 7.33 3.82
N SER A 32 -6.53 8.24 4.68
CA SER A 32 -5.34 9.06 4.35
C SER A 32 -4.06 8.24 4.13
N LEU A 33 -3.94 7.07 4.76
CA LEU A 33 -2.81 6.14 4.56
C LEU A 33 -2.99 5.21 3.36
N ALA A 34 -4.17 5.16 2.71
CA ALA A 34 -4.40 4.33 1.52
C ALA A 34 -3.75 4.96 0.29
N MET A 35 -2.69 4.34 -0.24
CA MET A 35 -1.97 4.83 -1.40
C MET A 35 -2.39 4.16 -2.72
N GLY A 36 -3.42 3.32 -2.68
CA GLY A 36 -3.91 2.61 -3.87
C GLY A 36 -3.15 1.31 -4.13
N VAL A 37 -3.05 0.91 -5.39
CA VAL A 37 -2.56 -0.41 -5.81
C VAL A 37 -1.16 -0.32 -6.41
N ALA A 38 -0.24 -1.15 -5.92
CA ALA A 38 1.05 -1.38 -6.54
C ALA A 38 0.86 -2.24 -7.79
N SER A 39 1.03 -1.64 -8.94
CA SER A 39 0.93 -2.31 -10.24
C SER A 39 1.56 -1.43 -11.31
N ILE A 40 1.99 -2.04 -12.40
CA ILE A 40 2.41 -1.29 -13.61
C ILE A 40 1.31 -0.36 -14.15
N HIS A 41 0.06 -0.63 -13.79
CA HIS A 41 -1.11 0.18 -14.14
C HIS A 41 -1.66 0.99 -12.97
N GLY A 42 -1.02 0.90 -11.81
CA GLY A 42 -1.40 1.60 -10.60
C GLY A 42 -1.16 3.11 -10.67
N PRO A 43 -1.70 3.85 -9.70
CA PRO A 43 -1.48 5.29 -9.62
C PRO A 43 -0.01 5.60 -9.28
N GLN A 44 0.50 6.67 -9.88
CA GLN A 44 1.93 7.04 -9.72
C GLN A 44 2.33 7.24 -8.26
N HIS A 45 1.44 7.75 -7.42
CA HIS A 45 1.73 7.93 -6.00
C HIS A 45 1.90 6.61 -5.23
N ALA A 46 1.22 5.52 -5.63
CA ALA A 46 1.47 4.20 -5.04
C ALA A 46 2.88 3.69 -5.36
N ILE A 47 3.30 3.84 -6.62
CA ILE A 47 4.66 3.50 -7.05
C ILE A 47 5.68 4.37 -6.33
N TYR A 48 5.44 5.68 -6.26
CA TYR A 48 6.29 6.63 -5.54
C TYR A 48 6.48 6.22 -4.07
N THR A 49 5.40 5.83 -3.40
CA THR A 49 5.43 5.40 -2.00
C THR A 49 6.35 4.20 -1.81
N LEU A 50 6.28 3.19 -2.68
CA LEU A 50 7.15 2.03 -2.60
C LEU A 50 8.59 2.36 -2.97
N GLN A 51 8.81 3.13 -4.04
CA GLN A 51 10.17 3.48 -4.52
C GLN A 51 10.99 4.31 -3.52
N ASN A 52 10.34 5.00 -2.61
CA ASN A 52 10.99 5.85 -1.61
C ASN A 52 10.89 5.27 -0.19
N ALA A 53 10.52 4.00 -0.06
CA ALA A 53 10.49 3.31 1.21
C ALA A 53 11.85 2.72 1.57
N ASP A 54 12.36 3.02 2.76
CA ASP A 54 13.57 2.38 3.32
C ASP A 54 13.29 0.95 3.79
N VAL A 55 12.05 0.73 4.27
CA VAL A 55 11.56 -0.56 4.78
C VAL A 55 10.19 -0.85 4.20
N ILE A 56 10.00 -2.05 3.70
CA ILE A 56 8.73 -2.55 3.20
C ILE A 56 8.27 -3.72 4.08
N LEU A 57 7.12 -3.58 4.71
CA LEU A 57 6.44 -4.68 5.37
C LEU A 57 5.46 -5.31 4.37
N ALA A 58 5.83 -6.46 3.84
CA ALA A 58 5.04 -7.22 2.87
C ALA A 58 4.19 -8.27 3.59
N LEU A 59 2.89 -8.12 3.53
CA LEU A 59 1.90 -8.94 4.24
C LEU A 59 1.11 -9.78 3.24
N GLY A 60 1.38 -11.10 3.18
CA GLY A 60 0.73 -12.02 2.24
C GLY A 60 0.95 -11.60 0.78
N CYS A 61 2.16 -11.15 0.45
CA CYS A 61 2.51 -10.65 -0.88
C CYS A 61 3.60 -11.53 -1.50
N ASP A 62 3.27 -12.14 -2.63
CA ASP A 62 4.17 -13.00 -3.41
C ASP A 62 5.09 -12.22 -4.37
N PHE A 63 4.95 -10.89 -4.42
CA PHE A 63 5.67 -10.02 -5.35
C PHE A 63 5.53 -10.45 -6.83
N GLY A 64 4.30 -10.77 -7.23
CA GLY A 64 4.00 -11.17 -8.60
C GLY A 64 4.40 -10.15 -9.66
N GLU A 65 4.43 -10.60 -10.93
CA GLU A 65 4.91 -9.81 -12.07
C GLU A 65 4.21 -8.44 -12.20
N PHE A 66 2.88 -8.40 -12.10
CA PHE A 66 2.11 -7.16 -12.24
C PHE A 66 2.38 -6.20 -11.08
N THR A 67 2.47 -6.72 -9.86
CA THR A 67 2.75 -5.92 -8.65
C THR A 67 4.14 -5.27 -8.73
N THR A 68 5.12 -5.98 -9.27
CA THR A 68 6.53 -5.55 -9.29
C THR A 68 6.94 -4.85 -10.58
N GLY A 69 6.08 -4.89 -11.61
CA GLY A 69 6.41 -4.35 -12.93
C GLY A 69 7.45 -5.18 -13.69
N GLY A 70 7.36 -6.52 -13.59
CA GLY A 70 8.24 -7.46 -14.30
C GLY A 70 9.43 -7.93 -13.45
N PHE A 71 9.24 -8.10 -12.15
CA PHE A 71 10.26 -8.59 -11.19
C PHE A 71 11.52 -7.72 -11.05
N GLY A 72 11.50 -6.51 -11.61
CA GLY A 72 12.62 -5.57 -11.52
C GLY A 72 12.49 -4.58 -10.35
N ASN A 73 13.37 -3.59 -10.34
CA ASN A 73 13.40 -2.56 -9.29
C ASN A 73 12.62 -1.29 -9.64
N LYS A 74 11.66 -1.39 -10.55
CA LYS A 74 10.82 -0.26 -10.97
C LYS A 74 9.77 0.14 -9.94
N VAL A 75 9.32 -0.82 -9.14
CA VAL A 75 8.31 -0.62 -8.09
C VAL A 75 8.93 -0.82 -6.72
N VAL A 76 9.67 -1.91 -6.52
CA VAL A 76 10.37 -2.22 -5.27
C VAL A 76 11.83 -1.77 -5.41
N PRO A 77 12.32 -0.82 -4.59
CA PRO A 77 13.70 -0.33 -4.69
C PRO A 77 14.69 -1.41 -4.26
N LYS A 78 15.86 -1.41 -4.90
CA LYS A 78 16.91 -2.41 -4.66
C LYS A 78 17.42 -2.41 -3.22
N ASP A 79 17.46 -1.23 -2.60
CA ASP A 79 18.08 -1.04 -1.29
C ASP A 79 17.05 -1.06 -0.13
N ALA A 80 15.77 -1.24 -0.43
CA ALA A 80 14.74 -1.37 0.60
C ALA A 80 14.92 -2.67 1.40
N LYS A 81 14.79 -2.56 2.72
CA LYS A 81 14.74 -3.73 3.61
C LYS A 81 13.34 -4.30 3.59
N ILE A 82 13.19 -5.54 3.13
CA ILE A 82 11.90 -6.21 3.09
C ILE A 82 11.73 -7.09 4.32
N ILE A 83 10.65 -6.88 5.05
CA ILE A 83 10.13 -7.78 6.08
C ILE A 83 8.92 -8.46 5.45
N GLN A 84 9.01 -9.76 5.18
CA GLN A 84 7.94 -10.50 4.50
C GLN A 84 7.25 -11.46 5.48
N VAL A 85 5.93 -11.37 5.51
CA VAL A 85 5.06 -12.28 6.27
C VAL A 85 4.21 -13.05 5.28
N ASP A 86 4.28 -14.37 5.33
CA ASP A 86 3.46 -15.23 4.49
C ASP A 86 3.12 -16.53 5.21
N ILE A 87 1.95 -17.10 4.91
CA ILE A 87 1.56 -18.40 5.42
C ILE A 87 2.34 -19.53 4.76
N ASP A 88 2.76 -19.31 3.50
CA ASP A 88 3.60 -20.22 2.74
C ASP A 88 5.09 -19.86 2.95
N PRO A 89 5.88 -20.70 3.66
CA PRO A 89 7.29 -20.42 3.85
C PRO A 89 8.09 -20.37 2.55
N THR A 90 7.60 -20.97 1.47
CA THR A 90 8.29 -20.97 0.16
C THR A 90 8.13 -19.64 -0.59
N ALA A 91 7.19 -18.78 -0.17
CA ALA A 91 7.03 -17.43 -0.70
C ALA A 91 8.11 -16.46 -0.18
N LEU A 92 8.68 -16.76 1.00
CA LEU A 92 9.65 -15.88 1.65
C LEU A 92 10.97 -15.78 0.86
N GLY A 93 11.29 -14.58 0.42
CA GLY A 93 12.54 -14.32 -0.32
C GLY A 93 12.55 -14.88 -1.75
N LYS A 94 11.44 -15.36 -2.28
CA LYS A 94 11.34 -15.97 -3.60
C LYS A 94 11.68 -15.00 -4.74
N VAL A 95 11.28 -13.74 -4.64
CA VAL A 95 11.46 -12.72 -5.68
C VAL A 95 12.54 -11.71 -5.28
N TYR A 96 12.47 -11.21 -4.06
CA TYR A 96 13.44 -10.25 -3.52
C TYR A 96 14.09 -10.79 -2.26
N PRO A 97 15.40 -10.51 -2.02
CA PRO A 97 16.01 -10.81 -0.74
C PRO A 97 15.26 -10.14 0.41
N VAL A 98 15.00 -10.90 1.46
CA VAL A 98 14.30 -10.38 2.65
C VAL A 98 15.28 -10.13 3.78
N ALA A 99 15.09 -9.03 4.50
CA ALA A 99 15.83 -8.74 5.73
C ALA A 99 15.31 -9.58 6.89
N SER A 100 14.00 -9.90 6.87
CA SER A 100 13.36 -10.82 7.82
C SER A 100 12.17 -11.51 7.15
N GLY A 101 12.06 -12.82 7.31
CA GLY A 101 10.92 -13.62 6.86
C GLY A 101 10.19 -14.22 8.05
N ILE A 102 8.88 -14.09 8.09
CA ILE A 102 8.01 -14.61 9.14
C ILE A 102 6.97 -15.51 8.51
N THR A 103 7.00 -16.81 8.85
CA THR A 103 5.95 -17.74 8.43
C THR A 103 4.80 -17.67 9.42
N GLY A 104 3.60 -17.30 8.93
CA GLY A 104 2.41 -17.22 9.79
C GLY A 104 1.24 -16.56 9.09
N ASN A 105 0.08 -16.64 9.76
CA ASN A 105 -1.10 -15.90 9.35
C ASN A 105 -0.87 -14.40 9.60
N THR A 106 -1.11 -13.57 8.58
CA THR A 106 -0.86 -12.14 8.62
C THR A 106 -1.58 -11.44 9.78
N ASP A 107 -2.83 -11.79 10.04
CA ASP A 107 -3.62 -11.16 11.10
C ASP A 107 -3.02 -11.44 12.49
N THR A 108 -2.58 -12.68 12.71
CA THR A 108 -1.94 -13.08 13.97
C THR A 108 -0.60 -12.34 14.13
N VAL A 109 0.23 -12.32 13.08
CA VAL A 109 1.53 -11.64 13.14
C VAL A 109 1.37 -10.12 13.37
N ILE A 110 0.37 -9.48 12.77
CA ILE A 110 0.07 -8.07 13.03
C ILE A 110 -0.37 -7.86 14.48
N ALA A 111 -1.23 -8.73 15.00
CA ALA A 111 -1.69 -8.64 16.38
C ALA A 111 -0.53 -8.77 17.37
N ASP A 112 0.34 -9.78 17.18
CA ASP A 112 1.54 -9.98 18.00
C ASP A 112 2.49 -8.77 17.93
N LEU A 113 2.65 -8.20 16.72
CA LEU A 113 3.46 -7.00 16.53
C LEU A 113 2.90 -5.80 17.29
N LEU A 114 1.58 -5.61 17.26
CA LEU A 114 0.92 -4.55 18.03
C LEU A 114 1.10 -4.71 19.54
N GLU A 115 1.05 -5.94 20.05
CA GLU A 115 1.33 -6.22 21.46
C GLU A 115 2.78 -5.88 21.83
N VAL A 116 3.75 -6.32 21.02
CA VAL A 116 5.16 -6.00 21.24
C VAL A 116 5.40 -4.49 21.22
N LEU A 117 4.78 -3.76 20.29
CA LEU A 117 4.87 -2.30 20.24
C LEU A 117 4.32 -1.63 21.50
N LYS A 118 3.23 -2.17 22.04
CA LYS A 118 2.62 -1.70 23.29
C LYS A 118 3.53 -1.98 24.50
N GLU A 119 4.05 -3.20 24.62
CA GLU A 119 4.96 -3.59 25.69
C GLU A 119 6.23 -2.76 25.71
N ARG A 120 6.79 -2.48 24.51
CA ARG A 120 7.99 -1.66 24.35
C ARG A 120 7.71 -0.18 24.46
N LYS A 121 6.48 0.23 24.71
CA LYS A 121 6.05 1.63 24.81
C LYS A 121 6.52 2.44 23.58
N VAL A 122 6.40 1.85 22.41
CA VAL A 122 6.71 2.57 21.16
C VAL A 122 5.56 3.52 20.89
N ASP A 123 5.69 4.74 21.37
CA ASP A 123 4.78 5.83 21.08
C ASP A 123 5.34 6.64 19.92
N ARG A 124 4.54 6.78 18.88
CA ARG A 124 4.83 7.71 17.79
C ARG A 124 3.84 8.87 17.82
N GLN A 125 4.26 9.98 17.27
CA GLN A 125 3.36 11.09 17.02
C GLN A 125 2.19 10.61 16.13
N PRO A 126 1.01 11.27 16.22
CA PRO A 126 -0.10 10.97 15.32
C PRO A 126 0.37 10.90 13.86
N TYR A 127 -0.06 9.89 13.12
CA TYR A 127 0.48 9.58 11.78
C TYR A 127 0.40 10.75 10.80
N HIS A 128 -0.63 11.60 10.91
CA HIS A 128 -0.79 12.79 10.06
C HIS A 128 0.28 13.88 10.32
N LEU A 129 1.05 13.78 11.38
CA LEU A 129 2.20 14.66 11.66
C LEU A 129 3.50 14.13 11.05
N SER A 130 3.54 12.85 10.68
CA SER A 130 4.72 12.23 10.05
C SER A 130 5.11 12.96 8.75
N PRO A 131 6.39 13.38 8.61
CA PRO A 131 6.87 13.98 7.36
C PRO A 131 6.67 13.07 6.15
N TRP A 132 6.88 11.76 6.35
CA TRP A 132 6.69 10.75 5.30
C TRP A 132 5.22 10.65 4.85
N VAL A 133 4.29 10.58 5.79
CA VAL A 133 2.85 10.56 5.48
C VAL A 133 2.44 11.85 4.75
N LYS A 134 2.93 13.00 5.18
CA LYS A 134 2.66 14.28 4.48
C LYS A 134 3.17 14.27 3.04
N GLU A 135 4.37 13.73 2.82
CA GLU A 135 4.98 13.66 1.50
C GLU A 135 4.17 12.77 0.55
N VAL A 136 3.82 11.54 0.97
CA VAL A 136 3.04 10.65 0.11
C VAL A 136 1.60 11.13 -0.09
N SER A 137 1.01 11.79 0.91
CA SER A 137 -0.31 12.43 0.78
C SER A 137 -0.29 13.55 -0.26
N ARG A 138 0.76 14.38 -0.27
CA ARG A 138 0.96 15.41 -1.29
C ARG A 138 1.07 14.79 -2.69
N LYS A 139 1.80 13.67 -2.82
CA LYS A 139 1.89 12.93 -4.10
C LYS A 139 0.55 12.35 -4.54
N LYS A 140 -0.26 11.86 -3.60
CA LYS A 140 -1.62 11.41 -3.88
C LYS A 140 -2.48 12.57 -4.39
N GLU A 141 -2.43 13.73 -3.74
CA GLU A 141 -3.17 14.93 -4.15
C GLU A 141 -2.73 15.44 -5.54
N GLU A 142 -1.43 15.49 -5.82
CA GLU A 142 -0.90 15.84 -7.14
C GLU A 142 -1.46 14.94 -8.25
N TRP A 143 -1.50 13.62 -8.00
CA TRP A 143 -2.07 12.67 -8.94
C TRP A 143 -3.58 12.86 -9.10
N GLU A 144 -4.34 13.01 -8.01
CA GLU A 144 -5.78 13.27 -8.02
C GLU A 144 -6.13 14.51 -8.85
N ASN A 145 -5.38 15.60 -8.64
CA ASN A 145 -5.54 16.85 -9.39
C ASN A 145 -5.23 16.63 -10.89
N SER A 146 -4.26 15.82 -11.23
CA SER A 146 -3.89 15.52 -12.62
C SER A 146 -4.96 14.73 -13.37
N VAL A 147 -5.71 13.86 -12.68
CA VAL A 147 -6.77 13.03 -13.29
C VAL A 147 -8.16 13.66 -13.19
N ALA A 148 -8.36 14.69 -12.38
CA ALA A 148 -9.64 15.35 -12.21
C ALA A 148 -10.26 15.84 -13.54
N PRO A 149 -9.52 16.47 -14.48
CA PRO A 149 -10.06 16.85 -15.78
C PRO A 149 -10.50 15.65 -16.65
N LEU A 150 -9.87 14.49 -16.46
CA LEU A 150 -10.22 13.26 -17.18
C LEU A 150 -11.52 12.65 -16.66
N ARG A 151 -11.78 12.77 -15.35
CA ARG A 151 -13.04 12.37 -14.71
C ARG A 151 -14.22 13.23 -15.15
N ALA A 152 -13.97 14.52 -15.44
CA ALA A 152 -14.98 15.47 -15.92
C ALA A 152 -15.12 15.49 -17.45
N SER A 153 -14.40 14.64 -18.19
CA SER A 153 -14.34 14.66 -19.65
C SER A 153 -15.68 14.32 -20.31
N GLY A 154 -16.17 15.17 -21.22
CA GLY A 154 -17.34 14.90 -22.08
C GLY A 154 -17.00 14.22 -23.41
N LYS A 155 -15.78 13.74 -23.62
CA LYS A 155 -15.35 13.14 -24.89
C LYS A 155 -16.09 11.84 -25.23
N VAL A 156 -16.30 11.61 -26.51
CA VAL A 156 -16.81 10.35 -27.10
C VAL A 156 -15.71 9.77 -27.98
N PRO A 157 -15.36 8.47 -27.80
CA PRO A 157 -15.86 7.52 -26.81
C PRO A 157 -15.52 7.93 -25.36
N ILE A 158 -16.31 7.44 -24.40
CA ILE A 158 -16.17 7.78 -22.99
C ILE A 158 -14.77 7.47 -22.45
N GLN A 159 -14.19 8.40 -21.73
CA GLN A 159 -12.90 8.22 -21.08
C GLN A 159 -13.01 7.26 -19.88
N ARG A 160 -12.04 6.35 -19.74
CA ARG A 160 -12.03 5.35 -18.64
C ARG A 160 -12.15 5.99 -17.24
N PHE A 161 -11.46 7.10 -16.98
CA PHE A 161 -11.54 7.79 -15.69
C PHE A 161 -12.95 8.35 -15.42
N ARG A 162 -13.64 8.84 -16.47
CA ARG A 162 -15.02 9.30 -16.38
C ARG A 162 -15.95 8.13 -16.09
N LEU A 163 -15.82 7.02 -16.80
CA LEU A 163 -16.63 5.83 -16.60
C LEU A 163 -16.54 5.33 -15.16
N PHE A 164 -15.32 5.14 -14.64
CA PHE A 164 -15.14 4.65 -13.28
C PHE A 164 -15.59 5.66 -12.22
N HIS A 165 -15.43 6.94 -12.49
CA HIS A 165 -15.95 8.00 -11.61
C HIS A 165 -17.48 7.93 -11.51
N ASP A 166 -18.17 7.89 -12.64
CA ASP A 166 -19.63 7.84 -12.69
C ASP A 166 -20.17 6.54 -12.09
N LEU A 167 -19.52 5.40 -12.34
CA LEU A 167 -19.86 4.12 -11.73
C LEU A 167 -19.73 4.20 -10.20
N ARG A 168 -18.66 4.79 -9.67
CA ARG A 168 -18.46 4.92 -8.22
C ARG A 168 -19.54 5.80 -7.57
N GLN A 169 -20.05 6.80 -8.29
CA GLN A 169 -21.14 7.65 -7.81
C GLN A 169 -22.52 6.95 -7.85
N ALA A 170 -22.68 6.01 -8.78
CA ALA A 170 -23.94 5.30 -9.00
C ALA A 170 -24.09 4.04 -8.14
N LEU A 171 -22.97 3.48 -7.66
CA LEU A 171 -22.96 2.28 -6.83
C LEU A 171 -22.93 2.64 -5.34
N PRO A 172 -23.60 1.82 -4.50
CA PRO A 172 -23.63 2.03 -3.04
C PRO A 172 -22.27 1.90 -2.37
#